data_83e6e1fae789e5f7931487a67716f68d
#
_entry.id   83e6e1fae789e5f7931487a67716f68d
#
_cell.length_a   1.000
_cell.length_b   1.000
_cell.length_c   1.000
_cell.angle_alpha   90.00
_cell.angle_beta   90.00
_cell.angle_gamma   90.00
#
_symmetry.space_group_name_H-M   'P 1'
#
loop_
_entity.id
_entity.type
_entity.pdbx_description
1 polymer ?
#
loop_
_entity_poly.entity_id
_entity_poly.type
_entity_poly.pdbx_seq_one_letter_code
_entity_poly.pdbx_strand_id
1 'polypeptide(L)'
;MEKQSKKDIMFDRMKEKKKEVRVVRRIVLIVALVLLLIVAVAGWQAYSYVTEALAPVDPDSEEVINIDVPIGSNLDSIAALLEDNGLIKDARIYKYYVKFQNESSFQAGSYGLTQAMTLDEITESLKTGKVYHEPLFTINVPEGLTLVEIGERVIEPNTDYTAEEFIAQVQDEAYIDELMVKYPELLTEEIKGEDVKFALEGYLFPATYPIYEEDPSLTLLIEQMLDATKANIEPYQAVLQEQELTPHWLLTFASLLEEEATSMSDRQTIASVFYNRLDVDMPLQTDPTVIYAMGEHKDRLFNSDYEYEDPYSTYTNQGLPPGPIAASGASSIEAVLNPNQTEYLFFLADSEGNNYFSTTYEQHLKYRDEHIGN
;
A
#
# COMPACT_ATOMS: atom_id res chain seq x y z
N MET A 1 -66.73 83.78 -11.47
CA MET A 1 -65.46 83.06 -11.24
C MET A 1 -65.42 82.60 -9.78
N GLU A 2 -65.74 81.39 -9.57
CA GLU A 2 -65.82 80.76 -8.18
C GLU A 2 -64.41 80.52 -7.74
N LYS A 3 -64.08 81.10 -6.51
CA LYS A 3 -62.77 80.96 -5.85
C LYS A 3 -62.73 79.55 -5.28
N GLN A 4 -61.97 78.64 -5.90
CA GLN A 4 -61.65 77.32 -5.31
C GLN A 4 -61.13 77.51 -3.88
N SER A 5 -61.72 76.76 -2.95
CA SER A 5 -61.36 76.78 -1.50
C SER A 5 -59.93 76.29 -1.34
N LYS A 6 -59.17 76.89 -0.45
CA LYS A 6 -57.79 76.40 -0.05
C LYS A 6 -57.77 74.91 0.32
N LYS A 7 -58.90 74.37 0.83
CA LYS A 7 -59.06 72.95 1.14
C LYS A 7 -59.11 72.06 -0.12
N ASP A 8 -59.77 72.53 -1.18
CA ASP A 8 -59.88 71.75 -2.46
C ASP A 8 -58.53 71.66 -3.16
N ILE A 9 -57.76 72.76 -3.18
CA ILE A 9 -56.40 72.80 -3.75
C ILE A 9 -55.47 71.90 -2.94
N MET A 10 -55.59 71.81 -1.61
CA MET A 10 -54.79 70.97 -0.77
C MET A 10 -55.17 69.49 -0.92
N PHE A 11 -56.45 69.17 -1.14
CA PHE A 11 -56.95 67.80 -1.36
C PHE A 11 -56.52 67.28 -2.75
N ASP A 12 -56.54 68.13 -3.76
CA ASP A 12 -56.06 67.77 -5.12
C ASP A 12 -54.53 67.55 -5.13
N ARG A 13 -53.77 68.41 -4.46
CA ARG A 13 -52.31 68.15 -4.26
C ARG A 13 -52.00 66.87 -3.49
N MET A 14 -52.81 66.52 -2.49
CA MET A 14 -52.63 65.24 -1.76
C MET A 14 -52.99 64.03 -2.62
N LYS A 15 -54.03 64.16 -3.49
CA LYS A 15 -54.40 63.14 -4.50
C LYS A 15 -53.33 62.93 -5.55
N GLU A 16 -52.74 64.00 -6.07
CA GLU A 16 -51.62 63.93 -7.02
C GLU A 16 -50.38 63.31 -6.34
N LYS A 17 -49.99 63.79 -5.17
CA LYS A 17 -48.88 63.14 -4.41
C LYS A 17 -49.13 61.67 -4.14
N LYS A 18 -50.37 61.25 -3.80
CA LYS A 18 -50.72 59.83 -3.61
C LYS A 18 -50.65 59.02 -4.90
N LYS A 19 -50.94 59.63 -6.05
CA LYS A 19 -50.78 58.99 -7.39
C LYS A 19 -49.30 58.84 -7.73
N GLU A 20 -48.49 59.90 -7.58
CA GLU A 20 -47.04 59.90 -7.81
C GLU A 20 -46.33 58.88 -6.90
N VAL A 21 -46.61 58.83 -5.61
CA VAL A 21 -46.06 57.85 -4.68
C VAL A 21 -46.47 56.42 -5.06
N ARG A 22 -47.64 56.19 -5.61
CA ARG A 22 -48.13 54.88 -6.08
C ARG A 22 -47.41 54.43 -7.34
N VAL A 23 -47.15 55.40 -8.27
CA VAL A 23 -46.39 55.13 -9.48
C VAL A 23 -44.94 54.84 -9.15
N VAL A 24 -44.29 55.65 -8.29
CA VAL A 24 -42.91 55.42 -7.82
C VAL A 24 -42.79 54.08 -7.11
N ARG A 25 -43.73 53.71 -6.24
CA ARG A 25 -43.75 52.40 -5.61
C ARG A 25 -43.84 51.24 -6.59
N ARG A 26 -44.68 51.40 -7.65
CA ARG A 26 -44.77 50.36 -8.72
C ARG A 26 -43.48 50.24 -9.50
N ILE A 27 -42.83 51.37 -9.82
CA ILE A 27 -41.53 51.36 -10.52
C ILE A 27 -40.47 50.69 -9.67
N VAL A 28 -40.38 51.06 -8.38
CA VAL A 28 -39.42 50.44 -7.43
C VAL A 28 -39.66 48.96 -7.31
N LEU A 29 -40.93 48.53 -7.17
CA LEU A 29 -41.25 47.08 -7.14
C LEU A 29 -40.87 46.35 -8.43
N ILE A 30 -41.11 46.94 -9.58
CA ILE A 30 -40.74 46.34 -10.87
C ILE A 30 -39.23 46.25 -10.98
N VAL A 31 -38.48 47.30 -10.65
CA VAL A 31 -37.01 47.29 -10.63
C VAL A 31 -36.44 46.25 -9.68
N ALA A 32 -37.01 46.17 -8.45
CA ALA A 32 -36.62 45.17 -7.47
C ALA A 32 -36.89 43.75 -7.96
N LEU A 33 -38.02 43.53 -8.64
CA LEU A 33 -38.37 42.21 -9.18
C LEU A 33 -37.47 41.82 -10.36
N VAL A 34 -37.11 42.80 -11.24
CA VAL A 34 -36.13 42.59 -12.32
C VAL A 34 -34.76 42.26 -11.76
N LEU A 35 -34.28 42.97 -10.75
CA LEU A 35 -33.01 42.70 -10.10
C LEU A 35 -32.98 41.29 -9.45
N LEU A 36 -34.07 40.92 -8.79
CA LEU A 36 -34.22 39.59 -8.16
C LEU A 36 -34.20 38.49 -9.23
N LEU A 37 -34.84 38.71 -10.38
CA LEU A 37 -34.84 37.78 -11.52
C LEU A 37 -33.44 37.66 -12.14
N ILE A 38 -32.70 38.76 -12.28
CA ILE A 38 -31.31 38.74 -12.77
C ILE A 38 -30.42 37.92 -11.79
N VAL A 39 -30.56 38.14 -10.47
CA VAL A 39 -29.81 37.39 -9.47
C VAL A 39 -30.19 35.91 -9.52
N ALA A 40 -31.48 35.59 -9.66
CA ALA A 40 -31.93 34.19 -9.76
C ALA A 40 -31.38 33.49 -11.00
N VAL A 41 -31.40 34.17 -12.18
CA VAL A 41 -30.85 33.64 -13.42
C VAL A 41 -29.33 33.46 -13.30
N ALA A 42 -28.63 34.47 -12.79
CA ALA A 42 -27.18 34.38 -12.57
C ALA A 42 -26.81 33.26 -11.59
N GLY A 43 -27.55 33.12 -10.50
CA GLY A 43 -27.38 32.04 -9.53
C GLY A 43 -27.64 30.66 -10.15
N TRP A 44 -28.68 30.53 -10.97
CA TRP A 44 -28.95 29.27 -11.66
C TRP A 44 -27.88 28.91 -12.70
N GLN A 45 -27.39 29.88 -13.46
CA GLN A 45 -26.29 29.69 -14.42
C GLN A 45 -24.99 29.28 -13.68
N ALA A 46 -24.67 29.95 -12.58
CA ALA A 46 -23.49 29.58 -11.75
C ALA A 46 -23.61 28.16 -11.17
N TYR A 47 -24.79 27.80 -10.68
CA TYR A 47 -25.06 26.45 -10.19
C TYR A 47 -24.93 25.39 -11.28
N SER A 48 -25.53 25.63 -12.46
CA SER A 48 -25.44 24.73 -13.62
C SER A 48 -23.99 24.56 -14.09
N TYR A 49 -23.22 25.66 -14.16
CA TYR A 49 -21.81 25.61 -14.53
C TYR A 49 -20.97 24.76 -13.54
N VAL A 50 -21.15 24.96 -12.24
CA VAL A 50 -20.42 24.19 -11.23
C VAL A 50 -20.78 22.71 -11.28
N THR A 51 -22.08 22.37 -11.37
CA THR A 51 -22.52 20.97 -11.45
C THR A 51 -22.03 20.26 -12.71
N GLU A 52 -21.98 20.98 -13.84
CA GLU A 52 -21.42 20.45 -15.08
C GLU A 52 -19.90 20.24 -15.00
N ALA A 53 -19.18 21.16 -14.37
CA ALA A 53 -17.73 21.08 -14.20
C ALA A 53 -17.29 19.97 -13.22
N LEU A 54 -18.17 19.56 -12.30
CA LEU A 54 -17.93 18.45 -11.36
C LEU A 54 -18.21 17.06 -11.98
N ALA A 55 -18.91 17.00 -13.11
CA ALA A 55 -19.21 15.76 -13.80
C ALA A 55 -18.05 15.31 -14.71
N PRO A 56 -17.90 14.01 -14.97
CA PRO A 56 -16.94 13.49 -15.94
C PRO A 56 -16.97 14.23 -17.27
N VAL A 57 -15.84 14.29 -17.97
CA VAL A 57 -15.75 14.96 -19.28
C VAL A 57 -16.57 14.20 -20.31
N ASP A 58 -16.36 12.91 -20.42
CA ASP A 58 -17.09 11.97 -21.26
C ASP A 58 -17.32 10.66 -20.49
N PRO A 59 -18.54 10.43 -19.95
CA PRO A 59 -18.83 9.24 -19.15
C PRO A 59 -18.73 7.92 -19.89
N ASP A 60 -18.75 7.93 -21.22
CA ASP A 60 -18.72 6.74 -22.07
C ASP A 60 -17.32 6.50 -22.68
N SER A 61 -16.32 7.34 -22.33
CA SER A 61 -14.96 7.21 -22.87
C SER A 61 -14.19 6.08 -22.19
N GLU A 62 -13.71 5.14 -22.98
CA GLU A 62 -12.76 4.08 -22.57
C GLU A 62 -11.31 4.46 -22.91
N GLU A 63 -11.07 5.62 -23.54
CA GLU A 63 -9.74 6.05 -23.93
C GLU A 63 -8.90 6.45 -22.72
N VAL A 64 -7.73 5.84 -22.61
CA VAL A 64 -6.76 6.11 -21.55
C VAL A 64 -5.83 7.22 -21.98
N ILE A 65 -5.77 8.26 -21.17
CA ILE A 65 -4.88 9.40 -21.35
C ILE A 65 -3.78 9.31 -20.31
N ASN A 66 -2.56 9.07 -20.76
CA ASN A 66 -1.39 9.03 -19.90
C ASN A 66 -0.89 10.44 -19.60
N ILE A 67 -0.72 10.75 -18.32
CA ILE A 67 -0.14 12.02 -17.85
C ILE A 67 1.01 11.75 -16.89
N ASP A 68 2.04 12.61 -16.94
CA ASP A 68 3.15 12.57 -15.98
C ASP A 68 3.03 13.75 -15.01
N VAL A 69 2.91 13.46 -13.73
CA VAL A 69 2.93 14.46 -12.65
C VAL A 69 4.35 14.59 -12.11
N PRO A 70 5.06 15.71 -12.40
CA PRO A 70 6.44 15.90 -11.97
C PRO A 70 6.60 15.93 -10.45
N ILE A 71 7.77 15.52 -9.93
CA ILE A 71 8.11 15.62 -8.51
C ILE A 71 8.06 17.10 -8.07
N GLY A 72 7.37 17.37 -6.98
CA GLY A 72 7.20 18.72 -6.43
C GLY A 72 6.07 19.53 -7.08
N SER A 73 5.22 18.91 -7.91
CA SER A 73 4.04 19.56 -8.46
C SER A 73 3.10 20.03 -7.35
N ASN A 74 2.62 21.26 -7.47
CA ASN A 74 1.58 21.78 -6.57
C ASN A 74 0.18 21.54 -7.16
N LEU A 75 -0.88 21.75 -6.37
CA LEU A 75 -2.26 21.57 -6.80
C LEU A 75 -2.63 22.43 -8.03
N ASP A 76 -2.04 23.62 -8.18
CA ASP A 76 -2.31 24.49 -9.32
C ASP A 76 -1.76 23.89 -10.62
N SER A 77 -0.54 23.35 -10.60
CA SER A 77 0.08 22.70 -11.76
C SER A 77 -0.59 21.37 -12.11
N ILE A 78 -0.98 20.59 -11.10
CA ILE A 78 -1.73 19.33 -11.32
C ILE A 78 -3.09 19.62 -11.94
N ALA A 79 -3.85 20.58 -11.43
CA ALA A 79 -5.15 20.95 -11.98
C ALA A 79 -5.06 21.46 -13.43
N ALA A 80 -4.03 22.26 -13.75
CA ALA A 80 -3.78 22.70 -15.12
C ALA A 80 -3.42 21.52 -16.04
N LEU A 81 -2.55 20.62 -15.59
CA LEU A 81 -2.18 19.41 -16.34
C LEU A 81 -3.39 18.54 -16.67
N LEU A 82 -4.30 18.34 -15.71
CA LEU A 82 -5.54 17.58 -15.91
C LEU A 82 -6.49 18.26 -16.93
N GLU A 83 -6.65 19.60 -16.86
CA GLU A 83 -7.47 20.37 -17.80
C GLU A 83 -6.86 20.36 -19.19
N ASP A 84 -5.55 20.58 -19.33
CA ASP A 84 -4.83 20.62 -20.62
C ASP A 84 -4.91 19.27 -21.35
N ASN A 85 -5.00 18.16 -20.61
CA ASN A 85 -5.19 16.82 -21.18
C ASN A 85 -6.67 16.41 -21.30
N GLY A 86 -7.61 17.31 -21.01
CA GLY A 86 -9.04 17.05 -21.15
C GLY A 86 -9.61 16.02 -20.17
N LEU A 87 -8.96 15.80 -19.03
CA LEU A 87 -9.40 14.88 -17.98
C LEU A 87 -10.39 15.51 -17.00
N ILE A 88 -10.38 16.84 -16.92
CA ILE A 88 -11.34 17.64 -16.15
C ILE A 88 -11.80 18.82 -16.97
N LYS A 89 -12.98 19.38 -16.68
CA LYS A 89 -13.59 20.48 -17.42
C LYS A 89 -13.10 21.86 -17.02
N ASP A 90 -12.69 22.05 -15.75
CA ASP A 90 -12.22 23.36 -15.22
C ASP A 90 -11.29 23.17 -14.04
N ALA A 91 -10.03 23.57 -14.20
CA ALA A 91 -8.97 23.48 -13.18
C ALA A 91 -9.29 24.27 -11.90
N ARG A 92 -10.02 25.39 -11.99
CA ARG A 92 -10.39 26.20 -10.82
C ARG A 92 -11.43 25.48 -9.96
N ILE A 93 -12.43 24.87 -10.62
CA ILE A 93 -13.46 24.08 -9.93
C ILE A 93 -12.82 22.88 -9.27
N TYR A 94 -11.91 22.16 -9.94
CA TYR A 94 -11.16 21.05 -9.37
C TYR A 94 -10.36 21.45 -8.12
N LYS A 95 -9.65 22.58 -8.15
CA LYS A 95 -8.91 23.09 -6.99
C LYS A 95 -9.82 23.39 -5.80
N TYR A 96 -10.99 23.98 -6.03
CA TYR A 96 -11.97 24.22 -4.97
C TYR A 96 -12.55 22.92 -4.42
N TYR A 97 -12.82 21.97 -5.30
CA TYR A 97 -13.28 20.63 -4.94
C TYR A 97 -12.30 19.92 -3.99
N VAL A 98 -11.03 19.81 -4.39
CA VAL A 98 -9.94 19.22 -3.59
C VAL A 98 -9.78 19.92 -2.23
N LYS A 99 -9.81 21.28 -2.21
CA LYS A 99 -9.74 22.06 -0.95
C LYS A 99 -10.95 21.83 -0.06
N PHE A 100 -12.13 21.66 -0.63
CA PHE A 100 -13.36 21.42 0.14
C PHE A 100 -13.36 20.03 0.77
N GLN A 101 -12.83 19.03 0.07
CA GLN A 101 -12.63 17.66 0.57
C GLN A 101 -11.46 17.56 1.56
N ASN A 102 -10.72 18.65 1.75
CA ASN A 102 -9.50 18.70 2.59
C ASN A 102 -8.43 17.70 2.15
N GLU A 103 -8.37 17.43 0.82
CA GLU A 103 -7.43 16.51 0.23
C GLU A 103 -6.07 17.15 0.02
N SER A 104 -5.02 16.37 0.29
CA SER A 104 -3.62 16.78 0.13
C SER A 104 -2.76 15.53 -0.12
N SER A 105 -1.50 15.70 -0.42
CA SER A 105 -0.54 14.59 -0.57
C SER A 105 -0.68 13.85 -1.90
N PHE A 106 -0.74 14.61 -3.00
CA PHE A 106 -0.67 14.04 -4.34
C PHE A 106 0.74 13.52 -4.61
N GLN A 107 0.82 12.32 -5.19
CA GLN A 107 2.09 11.69 -5.54
C GLN A 107 2.53 12.11 -6.94
N ALA A 108 3.82 12.25 -7.14
CA ALA A 108 4.42 12.39 -8.46
C ALA A 108 4.47 11.01 -9.14
N GLY A 109 4.31 10.95 -10.46
CA GLY A 109 4.35 9.70 -11.21
C GLY A 109 3.56 9.78 -12.50
N SER A 110 3.55 8.69 -13.23
CA SER A 110 2.77 8.51 -14.47
C SER A 110 1.40 7.91 -14.14
N TYR A 111 0.35 8.52 -14.67
CA TYR A 111 -1.04 8.13 -14.42
C TYR A 111 -1.77 7.92 -15.74
N GLY A 112 -2.40 6.79 -15.93
CA GLY A 112 -3.37 6.58 -17.00
C GLY A 112 -4.77 6.84 -16.47
N LEU A 113 -5.39 7.92 -16.90
CA LEU A 113 -6.72 8.36 -16.48
C LEU A 113 -7.65 8.37 -17.69
N THR A 114 -8.95 8.23 -17.46
CA THR A 114 -9.96 8.31 -18.52
C THR A 114 -10.88 9.51 -18.34
N GLN A 115 -11.49 9.98 -19.41
CA GLN A 115 -12.49 11.06 -19.36
C GLN A 115 -13.81 10.63 -18.68
N ALA A 116 -14.01 9.33 -18.49
CA ALA A 116 -15.15 8.77 -17.76
C ALA A 116 -14.99 8.87 -16.25
N MET A 117 -13.77 9.07 -15.74
CA MET A 117 -13.50 9.16 -14.30
C MET A 117 -14.14 10.40 -13.69
N THR A 118 -14.68 10.21 -12.49
CA THR A 118 -15.14 11.31 -11.63
C THR A 118 -13.95 12.05 -11.01
N LEU A 119 -14.19 13.28 -10.51
CA LEU A 119 -13.13 14.02 -9.80
C LEU A 119 -12.64 13.29 -8.55
N ASP A 120 -13.49 12.48 -7.90
CA ASP A 120 -13.12 11.63 -6.76
C ASP A 120 -12.12 10.56 -7.19
N GLU A 121 -12.40 9.82 -8.25
CA GLU A 121 -11.54 8.75 -8.77
C GLU A 121 -10.20 9.30 -9.25
N ILE A 122 -10.19 10.44 -9.96
CA ILE A 122 -8.96 11.14 -10.37
C ILE A 122 -8.15 11.56 -9.12
N THR A 123 -8.81 12.16 -8.13
CA THR A 123 -8.16 12.62 -6.89
C THR A 123 -7.56 11.45 -6.10
N GLU A 124 -8.29 10.35 -5.98
CA GLU A 124 -7.83 9.16 -5.29
C GLU A 124 -6.67 8.48 -6.02
N SER A 125 -6.72 8.42 -7.36
CA SER A 125 -5.59 7.94 -8.18
C SER A 125 -4.31 8.73 -7.91
N LEU A 126 -4.42 10.06 -7.90
CA LEU A 126 -3.28 10.94 -7.65
C LEU A 126 -2.74 10.87 -6.21
N LYS A 127 -3.59 10.51 -5.22
CA LYS A 127 -3.18 10.34 -3.82
C LYS A 127 -2.51 9.00 -3.56
N THR A 128 -3.06 7.95 -4.15
CA THR A 128 -2.62 6.57 -3.90
C THR A 128 -1.56 6.10 -4.86
N GLY A 129 -1.31 6.83 -5.96
CA GLY A 129 -0.48 6.37 -7.06
C GLY A 129 -1.14 5.26 -7.89
N LYS A 130 -2.41 4.94 -7.60
CA LYS A 130 -3.13 3.88 -8.33
C LYS A 130 -3.70 4.43 -9.62
N VAL A 131 -3.29 3.83 -10.71
CA VAL A 131 -3.93 3.99 -12.02
C VAL A 131 -5.22 3.17 -11.98
N TYR A 132 -6.39 3.80 -12.19
CA TYR A 132 -7.65 3.09 -12.35
C TYR A 132 -7.72 2.50 -13.76
N HIS A 133 -6.86 1.54 -14.03
CA HIS A 133 -7.03 0.60 -15.13
C HIS A 133 -7.44 -0.73 -14.53
N GLU A 134 -8.36 -1.43 -15.14
CA GLU A 134 -8.46 -2.86 -14.87
C GLU A 134 -7.12 -3.47 -15.27
N PRO A 135 -6.44 -4.18 -14.36
CA PRO A 135 -5.20 -4.83 -14.71
C PRO A 135 -5.45 -5.85 -15.82
N LEU A 136 -4.55 -5.95 -16.77
CA LEU A 136 -4.63 -6.98 -17.81
C LEU A 136 -4.66 -8.38 -17.20
N PHE A 137 -3.85 -8.57 -16.14
CA PHE A 137 -3.85 -9.76 -15.30
C PHE A 137 -3.22 -9.45 -13.94
N THR A 138 -3.24 -10.41 -13.03
CA THR A 138 -2.60 -10.29 -11.72
C THR A 138 -1.60 -11.41 -11.52
N ILE A 139 -0.45 -11.10 -10.90
CA ILE A 139 0.52 -12.08 -10.44
C ILE A 139 0.37 -12.22 -8.93
N ASN A 140 0.04 -13.43 -8.46
CA ASN A 140 -0.08 -13.73 -7.04
C ASN A 140 1.20 -14.42 -6.54
N VAL A 141 1.87 -13.79 -5.56
CA VAL A 141 3.02 -14.34 -4.84
C VAL A 141 2.55 -14.79 -3.46
N PRO A 142 2.44 -16.09 -3.21
CA PRO A 142 2.11 -16.63 -1.88
C PRO A 142 3.19 -16.35 -0.83
N GLU A 143 2.79 -16.33 0.44
CA GLU A 143 3.71 -16.34 1.58
C GLU A 143 4.50 -17.67 1.63
N GLY A 144 5.68 -17.67 2.22
CA GLY A 144 6.52 -18.86 2.42
C GLY A 144 7.31 -19.32 1.19
N LEU A 145 7.27 -18.63 0.05
CA LEU A 145 8.07 -19.01 -1.11
C LEU A 145 9.51 -18.50 -1.00
N THR A 146 10.46 -19.37 -1.37
CA THR A 146 11.85 -18.96 -1.66
C THR A 146 11.95 -18.22 -3.00
N LEU A 147 13.06 -17.52 -3.27
CA LEU A 147 13.32 -16.90 -4.57
C LEU A 147 13.28 -17.89 -5.72
N VAL A 148 13.81 -19.10 -5.52
CA VAL A 148 13.76 -20.18 -6.53
C VAL A 148 12.32 -20.54 -6.84
N GLU A 149 11.50 -20.74 -5.81
CA GLU A 149 10.08 -21.06 -5.98
C GLU A 149 9.27 -19.90 -6.57
N ILE A 150 9.62 -18.65 -6.26
CA ILE A 150 9.03 -17.47 -6.94
C ILE A 150 9.33 -17.53 -8.44
N GLY A 151 10.57 -17.85 -8.83
CA GLY A 151 10.91 -18.05 -10.23
C GLY A 151 10.06 -19.14 -10.90
N GLU A 152 10.07 -20.34 -10.33
CA GLU A 152 9.43 -21.54 -10.90
C GLU A 152 7.89 -21.51 -10.86
N ARG A 153 7.30 -21.04 -9.75
CA ARG A 153 5.86 -21.15 -9.50
C ARG A 153 5.09 -19.87 -9.83
N VAL A 154 5.77 -18.72 -9.93
CA VAL A 154 5.14 -17.42 -10.11
C VAL A 154 5.60 -16.74 -11.39
N ILE A 155 6.91 -16.56 -11.60
CA ILE A 155 7.43 -15.82 -12.78
C ILE A 155 7.23 -16.63 -14.05
N GLU A 156 7.78 -17.82 -14.12
CA GLU A 156 7.73 -18.66 -15.33
C GLU A 156 6.30 -18.99 -15.80
N PRO A 157 5.32 -19.33 -14.94
CA PRO A 157 3.95 -19.60 -15.41
C PRO A 157 3.15 -18.37 -15.85
N ASN A 158 3.55 -17.15 -15.44
CA ASN A 158 2.76 -15.94 -15.65
C ASN A 158 3.43 -14.89 -16.55
N THR A 159 4.64 -15.15 -17.04
CA THR A 159 5.42 -14.25 -17.90
C THR A 159 6.13 -15.02 -18.99
N ASP A 160 6.78 -14.33 -19.92
CA ASP A 160 7.61 -14.94 -20.96
C ASP A 160 9.04 -15.26 -20.47
N TYR A 161 9.34 -15.02 -19.17
CA TYR A 161 10.64 -15.32 -18.58
C TYR A 161 10.69 -16.70 -17.95
N THR A 162 11.85 -17.35 -18.06
CA THR A 162 12.13 -18.61 -17.35
C THR A 162 12.55 -18.35 -15.90
N ALA A 163 12.44 -19.36 -15.04
CA ALA A 163 12.92 -19.29 -13.66
C ALA A 163 14.42 -18.97 -13.60
N GLU A 164 15.22 -19.54 -14.52
CA GLU A 164 16.67 -19.29 -14.60
C GLU A 164 16.98 -17.85 -14.96
N GLU A 165 16.23 -17.20 -15.87
CA GLU A 165 16.39 -15.79 -16.21
C GLU A 165 16.07 -14.89 -15.01
N PHE A 166 15.01 -15.21 -14.26
CA PHE A 166 14.69 -14.50 -13.02
C PHE A 166 15.82 -14.65 -11.98
N ILE A 167 16.30 -15.87 -11.73
CA ILE A 167 17.39 -16.11 -10.77
C ILE A 167 18.68 -15.42 -11.23
N ALA A 168 18.99 -15.42 -12.53
CA ALA A 168 20.13 -14.69 -13.06
C ALA A 168 20.03 -13.18 -12.82
N GLN A 169 18.83 -12.59 -12.95
CA GLN A 169 18.58 -11.17 -12.69
C GLN A 169 18.79 -10.80 -11.20
N VAL A 170 18.24 -11.61 -10.28
CA VAL A 170 18.35 -11.35 -8.83
C VAL A 170 19.72 -11.71 -8.25
N GLN A 171 20.61 -12.34 -9.03
CA GLN A 171 22.00 -12.61 -8.70
C GLN A 171 22.98 -11.68 -9.40
N ASP A 172 22.53 -10.83 -10.32
CA ASP A 172 23.41 -9.87 -11.01
C ASP A 172 23.89 -8.79 -10.05
N GLU A 173 25.20 -8.75 -9.79
CA GLU A 173 25.78 -7.82 -8.81
C GLU A 173 25.55 -6.35 -9.19
N ALA A 174 25.58 -6.00 -10.47
CA ALA A 174 25.36 -4.62 -10.92
C ALA A 174 23.91 -4.21 -10.71
N TYR A 175 22.96 -5.10 -10.96
CA TYR A 175 21.55 -4.86 -10.69
C TYR A 175 21.26 -4.75 -9.19
N ILE A 176 21.86 -5.59 -8.35
CA ILE A 176 21.75 -5.46 -6.88
C ILE A 176 22.31 -4.13 -6.41
N ASP A 177 23.44 -3.66 -6.94
CA ASP A 177 23.99 -2.34 -6.63
C ASP A 177 23.04 -1.19 -7.00
N GLU A 178 22.39 -1.27 -8.16
CA GLU A 178 21.39 -0.30 -8.58
C GLU A 178 20.19 -0.29 -7.62
N LEU A 179 19.71 -1.47 -7.22
CA LEU A 179 18.60 -1.60 -6.25
C LEU A 179 18.99 -1.06 -4.87
N MET A 180 20.22 -1.28 -4.39
CA MET A 180 20.70 -0.72 -3.11
C MET A 180 20.71 0.81 -3.14
N VAL A 181 21.07 1.42 -4.27
CA VAL A 181 20.97 2.88 -4.45
C VAL A 181 19.53 3.37 -4.44
N LYS A 182 18.61 2.59 -5.02
CA LYS A 182 17.18 2.92 -5.09
C LYS A 182 16.46 2.71 -3.75
N TYR A 183 16.85 1.70 -2.98
CA TYR A 183 16.23 1.29 -1.72
C TYR A 183 17.22 1.30 -0.54
N PRO A 184 17.90 2.43 -0.24
CA PRO A 184 19.01 2.45 0.73
C PRO A 184 18.59 2.17 2.18
N GLU A 185 17.30 2.36 2.52
CA GLU A 185 16.78 2.09 3.86
C GLU A 185 16.29 0.62 4.01
N LEU A 186 16.14 -0.10 2.90
CA LEU A 186 15.69 -1.49 2.87
C LEU A 186 16.85 -2.45 2.58
N LEU A 187 17.63 -2.17 1.55
CA LEU A 187 18.73 -3.01 1.07
C LEU A 187 20.08 -2.46 1.58
N THR A 188 20.53 -3.00 2.69
CA THR A 188 21.82 -2.64 3.31
C THR A 188 22.94 -3.57 2.86
N GLU A 189 24.19 -3.30 3.25
CA GLU A 189 25.35 -4.16 2.93
C GLU A 189 25.21 -5.60 3.49
N GLU A 190 24.30 -5.84 4.44
CA GLU A 190 24.05 -7.15 5.01
C GLU A 190 23.56 -8.17 3.96
N ILE A 191 22.82 -7.72 2.93
CA ILE A 191 22.36 -8.60 1.85
C ILE A 191 23.48 -9.20 1.00
N LYS A 192 24.69 -8.63 1.09
CA LYS A 192 25.91 -9.09 0.42
C LYS A 192 26.88 -9.83 1.35
N GLY A 193 26.39 -10.26 2.52
CA GLY A 193 27.18 -11.05 3.47
C GLY A 193 27.79 -12.29 2.80
N GLU A 194 28.99 -12.69 3.22
CA GLU A 194 29.76 -13.81 2.63
C GLU A 194 28.96 -15.12 2.56
N ASP A 195 28.10 -15.37 3.59
CA ASP A 195 27.29 -16.57 3.75
C ASP A 195 25.84 -16.39 3.22
N VAL A 196 25.48 -15.22 2.67
CA VAL A 196 24.12 -14.97 2.12
C VAL A 196 24.03 -15.64 0.74
N LYS A 197 23.05 -16.56 0.60
CA LYS A 197 22.86 -17.30 -0.67
C LYS A 197 22.30 -16.44 -1.80
N PHE A 198 21.27 -15.62 -1.49
CA PHE A 198 20.62 -14.71 -2.43
C PHE A 198 20.38 -13.37 -1.75
N ALA A 199 20.86 -12.29 -2.36
CA ALA A 199 20.76 -10.94 -1.79
C ALA A 199 19.30 -10.47 -1.56
N LEU A 200 18.35 -10.93 -2.40
CA LEU A 200 16.93 -10.55 -2.32
C LEU A 200 16.03 -11.63 -1.70
N GLU A 201 16.59 -12.72 -1.13
CA GLU A 201 15.78 -13.72 -0.44
C GLU A 201 14.97 -13.07 0.70
N GLY A 202 13.65 -13.31 0.72
CA GLY A 202 12.74 -12.72 1.71
C GLY A 202 12.42 -11.24 1.51
N TYR A 203 13.01 -10.56 0.50
CA TYR A 203 12.76 -9.15 0.22
C TYR A 203 11.67 -8.90 -0.82
N LEU A 204 11.23 -9.93 -1.53
CA LEU A 204 10.13 -9.85 -2.49
C LEU A 204 8.82 -10.15 -1.77
N PHE A 205 8.03 -9.10 -1.44
CA PHE A 205 6.86 -9.21 -0.58
C PHE A 205 5.78 -10.11 -1.19
N PRO A 206 5.19 -11.04 -0.41
CA PRO A 206 4.09 -11.88 -0.87
C PRO A 206 2.79 -11.06 -0.95
N ALA A 207 2.28 -10.89 -2.17
CA ALA A 207 1.04 -10.14 -2.45
C ALA A 207 0.48 -10.49 -3.82
N THR A 208 -0.69 -9.95 -4.14
CA THR A 208 -1.23 -9.98 -5.50
C THR A 208 -0.90 -8.66 -6.20
N TYR A 209 -0.13 -8.76 -7.30
CA TYR A 209 0.37 -7.63 -8.07
C TYR A 209 -0.47 -7.42 -9.32
N PRO A 210 -1.10 -6.25 -9.51
CA PRO A 210 -1.80 -5.92 -10.74
C PRO A 210 -0.81 -5.58 -11.85
N ILE A 211 -0.98 -6.17 -13.04
CA ILE A 211 -0.12 -5.96 -14.20
C ILE A 211 -0.92 -5.26 -15.30
N TYR A 212 -0.37 -4.15 -15.80
CA TYR A 212 -0.99 -3.26 -16.77
C TYR A 212 -0.30 -3.28 -18.15
N GLU A 213 0.76 -4.06 -18.28
CA GLU A 213 1.52 -4.26 -19.50
C GLU A 213 1.37 -5.69 -19.97
N GLU A 214 1.32 -5.94 -21.31
CA GLU A 214 1.22 -7.29 -21.87
C GLU A 214 2.50 -8.10 -21.61
N ASP A 215 3.65 -7.41 -21.60
CA ASP A 215 4.98 -8.02 -21.39
C ASP A 215 5.76 -7.22 -20.32
N PRO A 216 5.47 -7.43 -19.03
CA PRO A 216 6.12 -6.72 -17.94
C PRO A 216 7.59 -7.17 -17.81
N SER A 217 8.52 -6.21 -17.70
CA SER A 217 9.92 -6.54 -17.45
C SER A 217 10.14 -7.16 -16.07
N LEU A 218 11.15 -8.03 -15.92
CA LEU A 218 11.55 -8.58 -14.62
C LEU A 218 11.90 -7.46 -13.63
N THR A 219 12.55 -6.39 -14.08
CA THR A 219 12.85 -5.20 -13.25
C THR A 219 11.58 -4.60 -12.68
N LEU A 220 10.54 -4.40 -13.49
CA LEU A 220 9.26 -3.87 -13.03
C LEU A 220 8.64 -4.76 -11.93
N LEU A 221 8.61 -6.07 -12.15
CA LEU A 221 8.04 -7.04 -11.22
C LEU A 221 8.82 -7.06 -9.89
N ILE A 222 10.15 -7.14 -9.95
CA ILE A 222 11.02 -7.13 -8.76
C ILE A 222 10.85 -5.83 -7.99
N GLU A 223 10.85 -4.68 -8.66
CA GLU A 223 10.68 -3.38 -8.02
C GLU A 223 9.31 -3.21 -7.37
N GLN A 224 8.21 -3.69 -8.00
CA GLN A 224 6.89 -3.69 -7.37
C GLN A 224 6.88 -4.51 -6.07
N MET A 225 7.55 -5.66 -6.05
CA MET A 225 7.66 -6.51 -4.86
C MET A 225 8.52 -5.85 -3.77
N LEU A 226 9.61 -5.15 -4.12
CA LEU A 226 10.44 -4.38 -3.20
C LEU A 226 9.70 -3.14 -2.65
N ASP A 227 8.93 -2.44 -3.49
CA ASP A 227 8.09 -1.32 -3.05
C ASP A 227 7.04 -1.78 -2.03
N ALA A 228 6.46 -2.96 -2.22
CA ALA A 228 5.54 -3.57 -1.27
C ALA A 228 6.24 -3.92 0.05
N THR A 229 7.47 -4.48 0.02
CA THR A 229 8.28 -4.73 1.22
C THR A 229 8.57 -3.44 1.97
N LYS A 230 9.03 -2.40 1.26
CA LYS A 230 9.27 -1.07 1.83
C LYS A 230 8.03 -0.52 2.51
N ALA A 231 6.88 -0.55 1.84
CA ALA A 231 5.62 -0.05 2.37
C ALA A 231 5.16 -0.80 3.64
N ASN A 232 5.44 -2.12 3.73
CA ASN A 232 5.09 -2.93 4.90
C ASN A 232 6.06 -2.74 6.07
N ILE A 233 7.32 -2.36 5.82
CA ILE A 233 8.33 -2.10 6.87
C ILE A 233 8.31 -0.64 7.33
N GLU A 234 7.97 0.31 6.46
CA GLU A 234 7.98 1.76 6.74
C GLU A 234 7.28 2.14 8.07
N PRO A 235 6.10 1.59 8.43
CA PRO A 235 5.44 1.90 9.71
C PRO A 235 6.27 1.54 10.94
N TYR A 236 7.23 0.65 10.82
CA TYR A 236 8.04 0.11 11.91
C TYR A 236 9.45 0.70 11.99
N GLN A 237 9.83 1.60 11.09
CA GLN A 237 11.20 2.17 11.05
C GLN A 237 11.62 2.80 12.39
N ALA A 238 10.70 3.51 13.08
CA ALA A 238 11.00 4.10 14.38
C ALA A 238 11.32 3.03 15.44
N VAL A 239 10.62 1.91 15.43
CA VAL A 239 10.84 0.77 16.35
C VAL A 239 12.16 0.09 16.03
N LEU A 240 12.46 -0.13 14.75
CA LEU A 240 13.74 -0.71 14.31
C LEU A 240 14.92 0.15 14.75
N GLN A 241 14.84 1.47 14.58
CA GLN A 241 15.87 2.40 15.04
C GLN A 241 16.04 2.40 16.56
N GLU A 242 14.94 2.38 17.31
CA GLU A 242 14.98 2.34 18.79
C GLU A 242 15.62 1.05 19.32
N GLN A 243 15.38 -0.07 18.65
CA GLN A 243 15.91 -1.38 19.02
C GLN A 243 17.25 -1.72 18.36
N GLU A 244 17.81 -0.82 17.55
CA GLU A 244 19.04 -1.03 16.78
C GLU A 244 18.95 -2.26 15.84
N LEU A 245 17.74 -2.54 15.29
CA LEU A 245 17.48 -3.63 14.37
C LEU A 245 17.52 -3.17 12.92
N THR A 246 17.96 -4.04 12.02
CA THR A 246 17.99 -3.78 10.58
C THR A 246 16.80 -4.44 9.87
N PRO A 247 16.41 -3.96 8.67
CA PRO A 247 15.44 -4.68 7.84
C PRO A 247 15.87 -6.11 7.54
N HIS A 248 17.17 -6.35 7.37
CA HIS A 248 17.73 -7.69 7.14
C HIS A 248 17.45 -8.62 8.31
N TRP A 249 17.75 -8.16 9.52
CA TRP A 249 17.47 -8.91 10.74
C TRP A 249 15.97 -9.20 10.90
N LEU A 250 15.12 -8.18 10.66
CA LEU A 250 13.66 -8.31 10.76
C LEU A 250 13.12 -9.36 9.79
N LEU A 251 13.49 -9.27 8.50
CA LEU A 251 13.02 -10.19 7.47
C LEU A 251 13.56 -11.60 7.68
N THR A 252 14.81 -11.72 8.15
CA THR A 252 15.39 -13.03 8.51
C THR A 252 14.57 -13.70 9.61
N PHE A 253 14.29 -12.98 10.70
CA PHE A 253 13.49 -13.53 11.79
C PHE A 253 12.05 -13.84 11.34
N ALA A 254 11.42 -12.92 10.59
CA ALA A 254 10.06 -13.09 10.09
C ALA A 254 9.93 -14.32 9.17
N SER A 255 10.96 -14.61 8.36
CA SER A 255 10.96 -15.79 7.48
C SER A 255 10.99 -17.12 8.26
N LEU A 256 11.67 -17.15 9.40
CA LEU A 256 11.62 -18.31 10.28
C LEU A 256 10.23 -18.52 10.87
N LEU A 257 9.58 -17.44 11.31
CA LEU A 257 8.20 -17.51 11.81
C LEU A 257 7.20 -17.91 10.74
N GLU A 258 7.39 -17.46 9.50
CA GLU A 258 6.51 -17.81 8.39
C GLU A 258 6.52 -19.30 8.13
N GLU A 259 7.70 -19.89 8.09
CA GLU A 259 7.89 -21.32 7.82
C GLU A 259 7.48 -22.23 8.98
N GLU A 260 7.53 -21.75 10.22
CA GLU A 260 7.09 -22.49 11.43
C GLU A 260 5.60 -22.33 11.70
N ALA A 261 4.94 -21.32 11.09
CA ALA A 261 3.57 -21.00 11.41
C ALA A 261 2.58 -21.90 10.66
N THR A 262 1.68 -22.52 11.40
CA THR A 262 0.46 -23.11 10.86
C THR A 262 -0.68 -22.09 10.87
N SER A 263 -1.78 -22.32 10.13
CA SER A 263 -2.95 -21.43 10.10
C SER A 263 -3.55 -21.11 11.48
N MET A 264 -3.33 -22.00 12.46
CA MET A 264 -3.80 -21.88 13.84
C MET A 264 -2.67 -21.55 14.83
N SER A 265 -1.44 -21.36 14.37
CA SER A 265 -0.32 -21.07 15.25
C SER A 265 -0.38 -19.66 15.83
N ASP A 266 0.09 -19.53 17.04
CA ASP A 266 0.30 -18.23 17.68
C ASP A 266 1.71 -17.72 17.34
N ARG A 267 1.82 -17.00 16.19
CA ARG A 267 3.09 -16.43 15.72
C ARG A 267 3.80 -15.57 16.79
N GLN A 268 3.05 -14.80 17.56
CA GLN A 268 3.62 -13.94 18.59
C GLN A 268 4.22 -14.76 19.75
N THR A 269 3.64 -15.92 20.08
CA THR A 269 4.19 -16.82 21.11
C THR A 269 5.41 -17.57 20.60
N ILE A 270 5.41 -18.01 19.32
CA ILE A 270 6.58 -18.63 18.68
C ILE A 270 7.73 -17.60 18.59
N ALA A 271 7.42 -16.34 18.22
CA ALA A 271 8.42 -15.27 18.27
C ALA A 271 9.03 -15.11 19.65
N SER A 272 8.22 -15.15 20.71
CA SER A 272 8.71 -15.12 22.10
C SER A 272 9.65 -16.29 22.41
N VAL A 273 9.37 -17.50 21.92
CA VAL A 273 10.27 -18.66 22.11
C VAL A 273 11.62 -18.40 21.45
N PHE A 274 11.63 -17.86 20.22
CA PHE A 274 12.88 -17.57 19.51
C PHE A 274 13.69 -16.46 20.22
N TYR A 275 13.05 -15.38 20.67
CA TYR A 275 13.72 -14.36 21.49
C TYR A 275 14.31 -14.94 22.76
N ASN A 276 13.54 -15.74 23.51
CA ASN A 276 14.01 -16.36 24.73
C ASN A 276 15.21 -17.30 24.50
N ARG A 277 15.23 -18.01 23.35
CA ARG A 277 16.39 -18.86 22.98
C ARG A 277 17.60 -18.01 22.61
N LEU A 278 17.43 -16.91 21.87
CA LEU A 278 18.51 -15.97 21.54
C LEU A 278 19.11 -15.37 22.82
N ASP A 279 18.28 -14.97 23.78
CA ASP A 279 18.70 -14.38 25.06
C ASP A 279 19.55 -15.31 25.94
N VAL A 280 19.41 -16.63 25.76
CA VAL A 280 20.18 -17.65 26.53
C VAL A 280 21.20 -18.40 25.66
N ASP A 281 21.55 -17.88 24.49
CA ASP A 281 22.48 -18.50 23.52
C ASP A 281 22.08 -19.93 23.12
N MET A 282 20.79 -20.22 23.09
CA MET A 282 20.27 -21.53 22.68
C MET A 282 20.03 -21.54 21.15
N PRO A 283 20.49 -22.62 20.45
CA PRO A 283 20.19 -22.75 19.00
C PRO A 283 18.70 -22.71 18.72
N LEU A 284 18.30 -22.06 17.60
CA LEU A 284 16.87 -21.93 17.24
C LEU A 284 16.25 -23.26 16.82
N GLN A 285 17.01 -24.15 16.19
CA GLN A 285 16.63 -25.51 15.82
C GLN A 285 15.31 -25.57 15.07
N THR A 286 15.21 -24.81 14.00
CA THR A 286 14.05 -24.78 13.12
C THR A 286 14.31 -25.63 11.87
N ASP A 287 13.44 -26.60 11.60
CA ASP A 287 13.56 -27.53 10.49
C ASP A 287 13.65 -26.81 9.12
N PRO A 288 12.86 -25.75 8.83
CA PRO A 288 12.93 -25.00 7.59
C PRO A 288 14.33 -24.48 7.24
N THR A 289 15.15 -24.12 8.23
CA THR A 289 16.51 -23.63 7.96
C THR A 289 17.41 -24.73 7.41
N VAL A 290 17.22 -25.98 7.82
CA VAL A 290 17.96 -27.13 7.29
C VAL A 290 17.50 -27.44 5.87
N ILE A 291 16.19 -27.41 5.61
CA ILE A 291 15.60 -27.63 4.28
C ILE A 291 16.14 -26.59 3.30
N TYR A 292 16.11 -25.31 3.69
CA TYR A 292 16.67 -24.19 2.90
C TYR A 292 18.17 -24.35 2.66
N ALA A 293 18.93 -24.74 3.71
CA ALA A 293 20.35 -25.01 3.62
C ALA A 293 20.69 -26.09 2.57
N MET A 294 19.93 -27.18 2.57
CA MET A 294 20.10 -28.29 1.61
C MET A 294 19.65 -27.95 0.18
N GLY A 295 18.76 -26.97 0.02
CA GLY A 295 18.20 -26.58 -1.30
C GLY A 295 17.32 -27.65 -1.93
N GLU A 296 16.81 -28.60 -1.15
CA GLU A 296 15.96 -29.70 -1.59
C GLU A 296 14.66 -29.69 -0.78
N HIS A 297 13.52 -29.77 -1.45
CA HIS A 297 12.25 -29.96 -0.77
C HIS A 297 12.19 -31.35 -0.12
N LYS A 298 12.00 -31.37 1.21
CA LYS A 298 11.85 -32.62 1.98
C LYS A 298 10.61 -32.54 2.87
N ASP A 299 9.71 -33.49 2.68
CA ASP A 299 8.52 -33.63 3.57
C ASP A 299 8.89 -34.04 4.99
N ARG A 300 10.07 -34.62 5.19
CA ARG A 300 10.56 -35.09 6.50
C ARG A 300 12.07 -35.09 6.55
N LEU A 301 12.61 -34.52 7.63
CA LEU A 301 14.03 -34.61 7.96
C LEU A 301 14.35 -35.90 8.73
N PHE A 302 15.54 -36.46 8.48
CA PHE A 302 16.13 -37.59 9.20
C PHE A 302 17.21 -37.06 10.14
N ASN A 303 17.60 -37.88 11.12
CA ASN A 303 18.63 -37.49 12.11
C ASN A 303 19.96 -37.02 11.46
N SER A 304 20.32 -37.57 10.30
CA SER A 304 21.53 -37.18 9.57
C SER A 304 21.40 -35.76 8.97
N ASP A 305 20.18 -35.29 8.69
CA ASP A 305 19.97 -33.98 8.09
C ASP A 305 20.20 -32.86 9.11
N TYR A 306 19.95 -33.08 10.38
CA TYR A 306 20.25 -32.16 11.48
C TYR A 306 21.73 -31.91 11.73
N GLU A 307 22.61 -32.80 11.19
CA GLU A 307 24.08 -32.69 11.27
C GLU A 307 24.65 -32.00 10.01
N TYR A 308 23.77 -31.51 9.10
CA TYR A 308 24.19 -30.81 7.88
C TYR A 308 24.86 -29.47 8.24
N GLU A 309 26.16 -29.38 7.94
CA GLU A 309 26.96 -28.20 8.20
C GLU A 309 26.76 -27.17 7.07
N ASP A 310 25.99 -26.14 7.35
CA ASP A 310 25.75 -24.99 6.46
C ASP A 310 25.50 -23.76 7.34
N PRO A 311 25.90 -22.54 6.96
CA PRO A 311 25.64 -21.31 7.73
C PRO A 311 24.18 -21.06 8.07
N TYR A 312 23.25 -21.54 7.21
CA TYR A 312 21.80 -21.41 7.46
C TYR A 312 21.24 -22.41 8.47
N SER A 313 21.91 -23.54 8.73
CA SER A 313 21.41 -24.54 9.66
C SER A 313 21.41 -24.03 11.12
N THR A 314 20.23 -23.73 11.67
CA THR A 314 20.09 -23.33 13.08
C THR A 314 20.23 -24.48 14.09
N TYR A 315 20.52 -25.69 13.63
CA TYR A 315 20.91 -26.83 14.48
C TYR A 315 22.42 -26.84 14.78
N THR A 316 23.23 -26.41 13.79
CA THR A 316 24.69 -26.40 13.91
C THR A 316 25.26 -25.01 14.20
N ASN A 317 24.47 -23.94 14.00
CA ASN A 317 24.85 -22.57 14.28
C ASN A 317 23.92 -21.93 15.32
N GLN A 318 24.46 -21.02 16.13
CA GLN A 318 23.70 -20.22 17.09
C GLN A 318 23.24 -18.90 16.45
N GLY A 319 22.12 -18.36 16.90
CA GLY A 319 21.57 -17.11 16.40
C GLY A 319 20.68 -17.29 15.16
N LEU A 320 20.42 -16.18 14.48
CA LEU A 320 19.71 -16.18 13.21
C LEU A 320 20.63 -16.68 12.08
N PRO A 321 20.08 -17.27 11.01
CA PRO A 321 20.85 -17.57 9.81
C PRO A 321 21.36 -16.29 9.13
N PRO A 322 22.28 -16.40 8.14
CA PRO A 322 22.88 -15.25 7.45
C PRO A 322 21.89 -14.32 6.76
N GLY A 323 20.70 -14.80 6.43
CA GLY A 323 19.64 -14.04 5.79
C GLY A 323 18.29 -14.78 5.81
N PRO A 324 17.24 -14.19 5.27
CA PRO A 324 15.93 -14.80 5.16
C PRO A 324 15.96 -16.15 4.43
N ILE A 325 14.97 -16.99 4.67
CA ILE A 325 14.82 -18.32 4.02
C ILE A 325 13.57 -18.41 3.16
N ALA A 326 12.66 -17.42 3.25
CA ALA A 326 11.41 -17.35 2.50
C ALA A 326 10.82 -15.94 2.53
N ALA A 327 9.85 -15.68 1.65
CA ALA A 327 9.05 -14.46 1.64
C ALA A 327 8.01 -14.47 2.77
N SER A 328 8.17 -13.61 3.76
CA SER A 328 7.29 -13.51 4.92
C SER A 328 6.14 -12.50 4.72
N GLY A 329 4.94 -12.88 5.19
CA GLY A 329 3.77 -12.01 5.20
C GLY A 329 3.81 -10.95 6.32
N ALA A 330 2.89 -9.98 6.23
CA ALA A 330 2.78 -8.89 7.21
C ALA A 330 2.57 -9.40 8.64
N SER A 331 1.84 -10.51 8.82
CA SER A 331 1.56 -11.10 10.13
C SER A 331 2.81 -11.63 10.84
N SER A 332 3.76 -12.19 10.08
CA SER A 332 5.04 -12.65 10.62
C SER A 332 5.95 -11.48 10.97
N ILE A 333 6.00 -10.43 10.13
CA ILE A 333 6.72 -9.18 10.43
C ILE A 333 6.18 -8.52 11.71
N GLU A 334 4.85 -8.41 11.84
CA GLU A 334 4.22 -7.85 13.04
C GLU A 334 4.52 -8.69 14.29
N ALA A 335 4.52 -10.02 14.19
CA ALA A 335 4.79 -10.92 15.32
C ALA A 335 6.22 -10.78 15.84
N VAL A 336 7.21 -10.56 14.98
CA VAL A 336 8.59 -10.26 15.40
C VAL A 336 8.65 -9.00 16.25
N LEU A 337 7.97 -7.94 15.83
CA LEU A 337 8.03 -6.64 16.50
C LEU A 337 7.13 -6.53 17.73
N ASN A 338 6.14 -7.40 17.85
CA ASN A 338 5.17 -7.42 18.94
C ASN A 338 5.03 -8.86 19.53
N PRO A 339 6.11 -9.47 20.03
CA PRO A 339 6.06 -10.83 20.59
C PRO A 339 5.26 -10.85 21.88
N ASN A 340 4.65 -11.99 22.20
CA ASN A 340 4.08 -12.21 23.51
C ASN A 340 5.19 -12.28 24.57
N GLN A 341 4.91 -11.81 25.79
CA GLN A 341 5.85 -11.86 26.91
C GLN A 341 5.71 -13.21 27.61
N THR A 342 6.58 -14.17 27.30
CA THR A 342 6.58 -15.51 27.90
C THR A 342 7.99 -15.95 28.36
N GLU A 343 8.08 -17.07 29.08
CA GLU A 343 9.35 -17.73 29.45
C GLU A 343 9.52 -19.06 28.68
N TYR A 344 8.74 -19.30 27.62
CA TYR A 344 8.81 -20.53 26.85
C TYR A 344 10.11 -20.64 26.06
N LEU A 345 10.70 -21.84 26.09
CA LEU A 345 11.90 -22.19 25.33
C LEU A 345 11.63 -23.27 24.28
N PHE A 346 10.49 -23.95 24.36
CA PHE A 346 10.13 -25.07 23.50
C PHE A 346 8.68 -24.94 23.05
N PHE A 347 8.41 -25.36 21.84
CA PHE A 347 7.07 -25.56 21.31
C PHE A 347 7.02 -26.80 20.42
N LEU A 348 5.85 -27.32 20.20
CA LEU A 348 5.55 -28.35 19.20
C LEU A 348 4.10 -28.18 18.72
N ALA A 349 3.83 -28.57 17.49
CA ALA A 349 2.48 -28.61 16.92
C ALA A 349 2.00 -30.05 16.80
N ASP A 350 0.71 -30.29 17.10
CA ASP A 350 0.07 -31.57 16.81
C ASP A 350 -0.42 -31.65 15.35
N SER A 351 -0.98 -32.80 14.96
CA SER A 351 -1.51 -33.00 13.62
C SER A 351 -2.75 -32.14 13.28
N GLU A 352 -3.37 -31.49 14.28
CA GLU A 352 -4.49 -30.58 14.13
C GLU A 352 -4.01 -29.11 14.03
N GLY A 353 -2.69 -28.85 14.21
CA GLY A 353 -2.08 -27.53 14.19
C GLY A 353 -2.16 -26.77 15.52
N ASN A 354 -2.49 -27.45 16.63
CA ASN A 354 -2.46 -26.83 17.95
C ASN A 354 -1.02 -26.79 18.49
N ASN A 355 -0.60 -25.63 18.99
CA ASN A 355 0.72 -25.43 19.57
C ASN A 355 0.74 -25.68 21.08
N TYR A 356 1.76 -26.40 21.57
CA TYR A 356 2.02 -26.69 22.99
C TYR A 356 3.37 -26.09 23.36
N PHE A 357 3.35 -25.13 24.29
CA PHE A 357 4.52 -24.36 24.70
C PHE A 357 5.02 -24.83 26.08
N SER A 358 6.34 -24.88 26.27
CA SER A 358 6.93 -25.27 27.54
C SER A 358 8.23 -24.53 27.84
N THR A 359 8.54 -24.38 29.12
CA THR A 359 9.75 -23.74 29.64
C THR A 359 10.91 -24.71 29.83
N THR A 360 10.63 -26.02 29.91
CA THR A 360 11.64 -27.06 30.16
C THR A 360 11.57 -28.16 29.10
N TYR A 361 12.73 -28.77 28.82
CA TYR A 361 12.81 -29.88 27.89
C TYR A 361 12.04 -31.13 28.38
N GLU A 362 11.99 -31.36 29.68
CA GLU A 362 11.23 -32.48 30.29
C GLU A 362 9.72 -32.32 29.98
N GLN A 363 9.18 -31.12 30.14
CA GLN A 363 7.78 -30.83 29.81
C GLN A 363 7.50 -30.93 28.29
N HIS A 364 8.45 -30.49 27.47
CA HIS A 364 8.37 -30.64 26.01
C HIS A 364 8.28 -32.13 25.61
N LEU A 365 9.12 -32.97 26.14
CA LEU A 365 9.07 -34.41 25.87
C LEU A 365 7.74 -35.05 26.30
N LYS A 366 7.20 -34.63 27.45
CA LYS A 366 5.88 -35.06 27.91
C LYS A 366 4.78 -34.66 26.93
N TYR A 367 4.75 -33.41 26.45
CA TYR A 367 3.77 -32.97 25.47
C TYR A 367 3.94 -33.72 24.15
N ARG A 368 5.16 -33.98 23.71
CA ARG A 368 5.41 -34.78 22.51
C ARG A 368 4.79 -36.18 22.65
N ASP A 369 5.01 -36.85 23.75
CA ASP A 369 4.52 -38.22 23.99
C ASP A 369 2.98 -38.25 24.15
N GLU A 370 2.36 -37.15 24.68
CA GLU A 370 0.92 -37.04 24.90
C GLU A 370 0.16 -36.66 23.60
N HIS A 371 0.73 -35.80 22.72
CA HIS A 371 0.02 -35.19 21.61
C HIS A 371 0.47 -35.63 20.20
N ILE A 372 1.73 -36.10 20.08
CA ILE A 372 2.26 -36.53 18.77
C ILE A 372 2.37 -38.07 18.71
N GLY A 373 2.58 -38.71 19.87
CA GLY A 373 2.81 -40.15 19.95
C GLY A 373 4.23 -40.56 19.50
N ASN A 374 4.58 -41.81 19.72
CA ASN A 374 5.88 -42.38 19.34
C ASN A 374 5.93 -42.71 17.84
#